data_ca43107ee40ab8bc6684afabf17ea691
#
_entry.id   ca43107ee40ab8bc6684afabf17ea691
#
_cell.length_a   1.000
_cell.length_b   1.000
_cell.length_c   1.000
_cell.angle_alpha   90.00
_cell.angle_beta   90.00
_cell.angle_gamma   90.00
#
_symmetry.space_group_name_H-M   'P 1'
#
loop_
_entity.id
_entity.type
_entity.pdbx_description
1 polymer ?
#
loop_
_entity_poly.entity_id
_entity_poly.type
_entity_poly.pdbx_seq_one_letter_code
_entity_poly.pdbx_strand_id
1 'polypeptide(L)'
;GDDAPIVLIGREAASGTRDGFEEVTGTKDLCQYTQELTSTGDVVQTVSSNPNAIGYASVASVNDTVKLLAVEGVVPTEETIQDGEYKIQRNFVFVTPKDEPLSEAAQAFFDFAVSEDAESLITDAGAVPVKK
;
A
#
# COMPACT_ATOMS: atom_id res chain seq x y z
N GLY A 1 3.97 16.41 -21.63
CA GLY A 1 3.17 17.03 -20.59
C GLY A 1 3.37 18.54 -20.59
N ASP A 2 2.52 19.24 -19.87
CA ASP A 2 2.66 20.68 -19.72
C ASP A 2 3.94 21.01 -18.91
N ASP A 3 4.55 22.15 -19.18
CA ASP A 3 5.70 22.65 -18.45
C ASP A 3 5.24 23.25 -17.10
N ALA A 4 4.86 22.37 -16.19
CA ALA A 4 4.35 22.70 -14.87
C ALA A 4 5.10 21.90 -13.78
N PRO A 5 5.32 22.49 -12.59
CA PRO A 5 5.95 21.78 -11.51
C PRO A 5 5.10 20.60 -11.03
N ILE A 6 5.74 19.46 -10.75
CA ILE A 6 5.08 18.30 -10.15
C ILE A 6 4.80 18.61 -8.67
N VAL A 7 3.55 18.36 -8.26
CA VAL A 7 3.11 18.50 -6.88
C VAL A 7 3.14 17.11 -6.23
N LEU A 8 4.16 16.84 -5.44
CA LEU A 8 4.33 15.56 -4.77
C LEU A 8 3.55 15.54 -3.45
N ILE A 9 2.55 14.66 -3.37
CA ILE A 9 1.71 14.49 -2.19
C ILE A 9 2.10 13.20 -1.47
N GLY A 10 2.42 13.30 -0.19
CA GLY A 10 2.82 12.18 0.63
C GLY A 10 2.04 12.07 1.93
N ARG A 11 2.40 11.04 2.70
CA ARG A 11 1.92 10.81 4.06
C ARG A 11 2.91 11.38 5.07
N GLU A 12 2.42 11.61 6.27
CA GLU A 12 3.23 12.00 7.43
C GLU A 12 4.34 10.96 7.75
N ALA A 13 5.38 11.39 8.45
CA ALA A 13 6.57 10.58 8.75
C ALA A 13 6.29 9.26 9.50
N ALA A 14 5.21 9.19 10.30
CA ALA A 14 4.82 7.99 11.03
C ALA A 14 3.98 6.99 10.20
N SER A 15 3.71 7.28 8.92
CA SER A 15 2.88 6.45 8.07
C SER A 15 3.63 5.21 7.58
N GLY A 16 3.11 4.03 7.90
CA GLY A 16 3.62 2.79 7.33
C GLY A 16 3.49 2.69 5.81
N THR A 17 2.53 3.39 5.19
CA THR A 17 2.41 3.48 3.72
C THR A 17 3.56 4.30 3.14
N ARG A 18 3.97 5.39 3.80
CA ARG A 18 5.15 6.17 3.42
C ARG A 18 6.42 5.35 3.53
N ASP A 19 6.63 4.70 4.68
CA ASP A 19 7.81 3.85 4.89
C ASP A 19 7.93 2.79 3.80
N GLY A 20 6.84 2.07 3.50
CA GLY A 20 6.83 1.06 2.46
C GLY A 20 7.12 1.61 1.07
N PHE A 21 6.53 2.75 0.71
CA PHE A 21 6.79 3.40 -0.58
C PHE A 21 8.25 3.83 -0.72
N GLU A 22 8.78 4.56 0.28
CA GLU A 22 10.15 5.08 0.27
C GLU A 22 11.20 3.96 0.30
N GLU A 23 10.92 2.86 1.02
CA GLU A 23 11.79 1.69 1.06
C GLU A 23 11.87 0.99 -0.29
N VAL A 24 10.71 0.66 -0.88
CA VAL A 24 10.63 -0.06 -2.16
C VAL A 24 11.21 0.75 -3.32
N THR A 25 11.03 2.07 -3.29
CA THR A 25 11.57 2.98 -4.32
C THR A 25 13.02 3.42 -4.06
N GLY A 26 13.58 3.10 -2.89
CA GLY A 26 14.92 3.55 -2.50
C GLY A 26 15.01 5.05 -2.27
N THR A 27 13.90 5.71 -1.94
CA THR A 27 13.81 7.17 -1.80
C THR A 27 13.68 7.63 -0.36
N LYS A 28 13.99 6.78 0.61
CA LYS A 28 13.90 7.11 2.04
C LYS A 28 14.70 8.38 2.35
N ASP A 29 14.06 9.31 3.03
CA ASP A 29 14.59 10.63 3.38
C ASP A 29 15.01 11.52 2.18
N LEU A 30 14.69 11.13 0.95
CA LEU A 30 15.00 11.89 -0.26
C LEU A 30 13.80 12.60 -0.86
N CYS A 31 12.58 12.16 -0.54
CA CYS A 31 11.36 12.74 -1.06
C CYS A 31 11.13 14.16 -0.49
N GLN A 32 10.99 15.12 -1.39
CA GLN A 32 10.59 16.50 -1.02
C GLN A 32 9.10 16.66 -1.30
N TYR A 33 8.28 16.30 -0.32
CA TYR A 33 6.82 16.43 -0.45
C TYR A 33 6.42 17.89 -0.45
N THR A 34 5.56 18.24 -1.41
CA THR A 34 4.92 19.56 -1.44
C THR A 34 3.90 19.67 -0.31
N GLN A 35 3.27 18.52 0.02
CA GLN A 35 2.29 18.42 1.10
C GLN A 35 2.36 17.04 1.74
N GLU A 36 2.33 17.00 3.07
CA GLU A 36 2.24 15.78 3.87
C GLU A 36 0.87 15.70 4.55
N LEU A 37 0.17 14.57 4.37
CA LEU A 37 -1.21 14.39 4.83
C LEU A 37 -1.30 13.23 5.83
N THR A 38 -2.28 13.29 6.73
CA THR A 38 -2.42 12.34 7.84
C THR A 38 -3.31 11.14 7.51
N SER A 39 -3.98 11.14 6.35
CA SER A 39 -4.77 9.99 5.90
C SER A 39 -4.54 9.67 4.42
N THR A 40 -4.72 8.40 4.06
CA THR A 40 -4.63 7.96 2.66
C THR A 40 -5.78 8.52 1.83
N GLY A 41 -6.97 8.68 2.41
CA GLY A 41 -8.11 9.29 1.76
C GLY A 41 -7.85 10.75 1.35
N ASP A 42 -7.17 11.53 2.22
CA ASP A 42 -6.80 12.90 1.91
C ASP A 42 -5.78 12.99 0.77
N VAL A 43 -4.86 12.01 0.68
CA VAL A 43 -3.92 11.91 -0.45
C VAL A 43 -4.69 11.71 -1.75
N VAL A 44 -5.61 10.74 -1.81
CA VAL A 44 -6.43 10.47 -2.98
C VAL A 44 -7.26 11.71 -3.37
N GLN A 45 -7.91 12.35 -2.41
CA GLN A 45 -8.71 13.56 -2.66
C GLN A 45 -7.86 14.72 -3.19
N THR A 46 -6.68 14.94 -2.62
CA THR A 46 -5.78 16.02 -3.05
C THR A 46 -5.28 15.78 -4.47
N VAL A 47 -4.88 14.54 -4.79
CA VAL A 47 -4.45 14.18 -6.14
C VAL A 47 -5.60 14.31 -7.14
N SER A 48 -6.82 13.90 -6.79
CA SER A 48 -7.99 14.01 -7.70
C SER A 48 -8.35 15.44 -8.06
N SER A 49 -8.03 16.40 -7.19
CA SER A 49 -8.35 17.82 -7.40
C SER A 49 -7.24 18.62 -8.07
N ASN A 50 -6.04 18.06 -8.27
CA ASN A 50 -4.90 18.77 -8.83
C ASN A 50 -4.25 17.95 -9.98
N PRO A 51 -4.39 18.40 -11.24
CA PRO A 51 -3.86 17.67 -12.40
C PRO A 51 -2.33 17.55 -12.44
N ASN A 52 -1.61 18.37 -11.66
CA ASN A 52 -0.15 18.31 -11.54
C ASN A 52 0.32 17.47 -10.34
N ALA A 53 -0.62 16.91 -9.56
CA ALA A 53 -0.29 16.14 -8.39
C ALA A 53 -0.02 14.67 -8.71
N ILE A 54 0.93 14.11 -7.98
CA ILE A 54 1.22 12.67 -7.91
C ILE A 54 1.35 12.29 -6.43
N GLY A 55 0.88 11.11 -6.09
CA GLY A 55 0.97 10.56 -4.73
C GLY A 55 0.99 9.05 -4.73
N TYR A 56 1.02 8.47 -3.55
CA TYR A 56 0.91 7.03 -3.34
C TYR A 56 -0.17 6.71 -2.31
N ALA A 57 -0.81 5.58 -2.47
CA ALA A 57 -1.88 5.11 -1.61
C ALA A 57 -1.90 3.58 -1.57
N SER A 58 -2.51 2.99 -0.53
CA SER A 58 -2.85 1.57 -0.56
C SER A 58 -3.95 1.33 -1.61
N VAL A 59 -3.91 0.19 -2.28
CA VAL A 59 -4.89 -0.17 -3.33
C VAL A 59 -6.33 -0.07 -2.83
N ALA A 60 -6.59 -0.48 -1.59
CA ALA A 60 -7.89 -0.36 -0.93
C ALA A 60 -8.48 1.05 -0.90
N SER A 61 -7.64 2.07 -0.89
CA SER A 61 -8.06 3.47 -0.77
C SER A 61 -8.24 4.16 -2.12
N VAL A 62 -7.88 3.48 -3.21
CA VAL A 62 -7.96 4.06 -4.56
C VAL A 62 -9.35 3.84 -5.13
N ASN A 63 -9.86 4.85 -5.82
CA ASN A 63 -11.14 4.84 -6.52
C ASN A 63 -10.99 5.45 -7.92
N ASP A 64 -12.07 5.53 -8.67
CA ASP A 64 -12.14 6.02 -10.05
C ASP A 64 -11.93 7.54 -10.22
N THR A 65 -11.72 8.27 -9.13
CA THR A 65 -11.40 9.70 -9.18
C THR A 65 -9.93 9.99 -9.47
N VAL A 66 -9.07 8.97 -9.40
CA VAL A 66 -7.64 9.06 -9.70
C VAL A 66 -7.20 7.96 -10.65
N LYS A 67 -6.11 8.20 -11.36
CA LYS A 67 -5.52 7.23 -12.28
C LYS A 67 -4.44 6.42 -11.59
N LEU A 68 -4.56 5.10 -11.61
CA LEU A 68 -3.48 4.19 -11.26
C LEU A 68 -2.36 4.24 -12.30
N LEU A 69 -1.14 4.39 -11.85
CA LEU A 69 0.03 4.44 -12.72
C LEU A 69 0.67 3.07 -12.86
N ALA A 70 0.95 2.70 -14.09
CA ALA A 70 1.79 1.54 -14.36
C ALA A 70 3.24 1.85 -13.97
N VAL A 71 3.90 0.87 -13.34
CA VAL A 71 5.33 0.90 -13.02
C VAL A 71 6.01 -0.14 -13.89
N GLU A 72 7.01 0.28 -14.67
CA GLU A 72 7.67 -0.58 -15.66
C GLU A 72 6.70 -1.25 -16.65
N GLY A 73 5.58 -0.59 -16.94
CA GLY A 73 4.53 -1.10 -17.84
C GLY A 73 3.50 -2.00 -17.16
N VAL A 74 3.65 -2.31 -15.88
CA VAL A 74 2.73 -3.17 -15.11
C VAL A 74 1.74 -2.30 -14.32
N VAL A 75 0.44 -2.58 -14.47
CA VAL A 75 -0.64 -1.91 -13.73
C VAL A 75 -0.88 -2.64 -12.41
N PRO A 76 -1.16 -1.96 -11.28
CA PRO A 76 -1.43 -2.60 -9.99
C PRO A 76 -2.83 -3.22 -9.97
N THR A 77 -2.91 -4.48 -10.34
CA THR A 77 -4.09 -5.34 -10.17
C THR A 77 -3.82 -6.36 -9.07
N GLU A 78 -4.87 -7.00 -8.57
CA GLU A 78 -4.71 -8.10 -7.61
C GLU A 78 -3.75 -9.17 -8.14
N GLU A 79 -3.91 -9.59 -9.39
CA GLU A 79 -3.07 -10.59 -10.04
C GLU A 79 -1.61 -10.15 -10.12
N THR A 80 -1.33 -8.94 -10.62
CA THR A 80 0.05 -8.45 -10.79
C THR A 80 0.75 -8.17 -9.45
N ILE A 81 -0.01 -7.90 -8.39
CA ILE A 81 0.49 -7.78 -7.03
C ILE A 81 0.79 -9.18 -6.45
N GLN A 82 -0.13 -10.14 -6.57
CA GLN A 82 0.07 -11.51 -6.10
C GLN A 82 1.26 -12.20 -6.77
N ASP A 83 1.44 -12.00 -8.07
CA ASP A 83 2.54 -12.60 -8.83
C ASP A 83 3.87 -11.84 -8.67
N GLY A 84 3.88 -10.72 -7.94
CA GLY A 84 5.07 -9.93 -7.70
C GLY A 84 5.56 -9.12 -8.91
N GLU A 85 4.74 -9.01 -9.95
CA GLU A 85 5.06 -8.24 -11.16
C GLU A 85 5.02 -6.74 -10.89
N TYR A 86 4.02 -6.26 -10.12
CA TYR A 86 3.94 -4.87 -9.71
C TYR A 86 4.94 -4.60 -8.58
N LYS A 87 5.97 -3.81 -8.85
CA LYS A 87 7.13 -3.68 -7.95
C LYS A 87 6.91 -2.82 -6.72
N ILE A 88 5.95 -1.88 -6.76
CA ILE A 88 5.62 -1.04 -5.59
C ILE A 88 4.60 -1.77 -4.72
N GLN A 89 5.04 -2.76 -4.00
CA GLN A 89 4.25 -3.55 -3.07
C GLN A 89 5.06 -3.97 -1.85
N ARG A 90 4.39 -4.31 -0.77
CA ARG A 90 5.02 -4.88 0.42
C ARG A 90 4.07 -5.87 1.10
N ASN A 91 4.64 -6.83 1.80
CA ASN A 91 3.89 -7.79 2.58
C ASN A 91 3.52 -7.23 3.96
N PHE A 92 2.34 -7.60 4.45
CA PHE A 92 2.05 -7.59 5.87
C PHE A 92 2.62 -8.87 6.49
N VAL A 93 3.29 -8.74 7.61
CA VAL A 93 3.90 -9.88 8.30
C VAL A 93 3.33 -10.02 9.71
N PHE A 94 3.00 -11.24 10.11
CA PHE A 94 2.70 -11.54 11.49
C PHE A 94 3.99 -11.59 12.30
N VAL A 95 3.94 -11.07 13.51
CA VAL A 95 5.05 -11.12 14.47
C VAL A 95 4.62 -11.91 15.69
N THR A 96 5.37 -12.93 16.04
CA THR A 96 5.11 -13.80 17.18
C THR A 96 6.33 -13.85 18.11
N PRO A 97 6.19 -14.19 19.39
CA PRO A 97 7.33 -14.43 20.27
C PRO A 97 8.25 -15.51 19.67
N LYS A 98 9.55 -15.27 19.74
CA LYS A 98 10.53 -16.19 19.13
C LYS A 98 10.66 -17.52 19.88
N ASP A 99 10.63 -17.46 21.20
CA ASP A 99 11.01 -18.59 22.07
C ASP A 99 9.84 -19.11 22.91
N GLU A 100 8.62 -18.61 22.68
CA GLU A 100 7.42 -19.01 23.41
C GLU A 100 6.31 -19.44 22.43
N PRO A 101 5.57 -20.52 22.75
CA PRO A 101 4.43 -20.90 21.94
C PRO A 101 3.31 -19.86 22.07
N LEU A 102 2.55 -19.70 21.00
CA LEU A 102 1.33 -18.90 21.06
C LEU A 102 0.30 -19.54 22.02
N SER A 103 -0.52 -18.72 22.65
CA SER A 103 -1.70 -19.23 23.35
C SER A 103 -2.64 -19.93 22.37
N GLU A 104 -3.48 -20.83 22.85
CA GLU A 104 -4.45 -21.56 22.00
C GLU A 104 -5.31 -20.61 21.17
N ALA A 105 -5.79 -19.51 21.76
CA ALA A 105 -6.58 -18.51 21.06
C ALA A 105 -5.77 -17.75 20.00
N ALA A 106 -4.52 -17.38 20.28
CA ALA A 106 -3.66 -16.69 19.32
C ALA A 106 -3.26 -17.61 18.16
N GLN A 107 -3.02 -18.90 18.44
CA GLN A 107 -2.73 -19.89 17.41
C GLN A 107 -3.94 -20.10 16.50
N ALA A 108 -5.14 -20.26 17.06
CA ALA A 108 -6.37 -20.41 16.29
C ALA A 108 -6.63 -19.18 15.38
N PHE A 109 -6.38 -17.97 15.88
CA PHE A 109 -6.47 -16.75 15.06
C PHE A 109 -5.45 -16.74 13.92
N PHE A 110 -4.19 -17.09 14.23
CA PHE A 110 -3.13 -17.15 13.22
C PHE A 110 -3.46 -18.17 12.13
N ASP A 111 -3.88 -19.38 12.52
CA ASP A 111 -4.24 -20.45 11.60
C ASP A 111 -5.40 -20.05 10.69
N PHE A 112 -6.41 -19.37 11.25
CA PHE A 112 -7.51 -18.81 10.46
C PHE A 112 -7.02 -17.72 9.51
N ALA A 113 -6.23 -16.76 9.99
CA ALA A 113 -5.77 -15.62 9.20
C ALA A 113 -4.90 -16.02 7.99
N VAL A 114 -4.23 -17.18 8.06
CA VAL A 114 -3.44 -17.73 6.94
C VAL A 114 -4.19 -18.82 6.15
N SER A 115 -5.45 -19.09 6.48
CA SER A 115 -6.28 -20.07 5.77
C SER A 115 -6.95 -19.48 4.53
N GLU A 116 -7.50 -20.34 3.68
CA GLU A 116 -8.33 -19.93 2.53
C GLU A 116 -9.63 -19.26 2.98
N ASP A 117 -10.16 -19.64 4.15
CA ASP A 117 -11.40 -19.07 4.70
C ASP A 117 -11.26 -17.56 5.02
N ALA A 118 -10.04 -17.06 5.21
CA ALA A 118 -9.78 -15.63 5.46
C ALA A 118 -9.63 -14.80 4.17
N GLU A 119 -9.49 -15.40 2.99
CA GLU A 119 -9.17 -14.67 1.75
C GLU A 119 -10.23 -13.63 1.40
N SER A 120 -11.52 -13.97 1.53
CA SER A 120 -12.59 -13.01 1.27
C SER A 120 -12.56 -11.82 2.22
N LEU A 121 -12.24 -12.04 3.50
CA LEU A 121 -12.13 -10.97 4.50
C LEU A 121 -10.92 -10.07 4.23
N ILE A 122 -9.81 -10.66 3.76
CA ILE A 122 -8.61 -9.92 3.38
C ILE A 122 -8.90 -9.02 2.18
N THR A 123 -9.58 -9.56 1.16
CA THR A 123 -9.97 -8.81 -0.03
C THR A 123 -10.98 -7.70 0.31
N ASP A 124 -11.98 -7.99 1.13
CA ASP A 124 -12.96 -6.99 1.59
C ASP A 124 -12.33 -5.87 2.41
N ALA A 125 -11.25 -6.18 3.14
CA ALA A 125 -10.44 -5.19 3.83
C ALA A 125 -9.50 -4.39 2.90
N GLY A 126 -9.48 -4.75 1.60
CA GLY A 126 -8.71 -4.08 0.56
C GLY A 126 -7.23 -4.45 0.52
N ALA A 127 -6.85 -5.55 1.15
CA ALA A 127 -5.54 -6.16 1.00
C ALA A 127 -5.59 -7.27 -0.07
N VAL A 128 -4.44 -7.65 -0.58
CA VAL A 128 -4.32 -8.72 -1.57
C VAL A 128 -3.89 -10.01 -0.85
N PRO A 129 -4.69 -11.09 -0.90
CA PRO A 129 -4.32 -12.36 -0.30
C PRO A 129 -3.04 -12.91 -0.92
N VAL A 130 -2.21 -13.58 -0.11
CA VAL A 130 -1.00 -14.25 -0.60
C VAL A 130 -1.39 -15.49 -1.38
N LYS A 131 -0.84 -15.65 -2.58
CA LYS A 131 -1.02 -16.87 -3.37
C LYS A 131 -0.30 -18.05 -2.68
N LYS A 132 -1.01 -19.14 -2.45
CA LYS A 132 -0.47 -20.37 -1.85
C LYS A 132 0.09 -21.31 -2.91
#